data_3a19adf7cb9ee06029d2c15d09b137e1
#
_entry.id   3a19adf7cb9ee06029d2c15d09b137e1
#
_cell.length_a   1.000
_cell.length_b   1.000
_cell.length_c   1.000
_cell.angle_alpha   90.00
_cell.angle_beta   90.00
_cell.angle_gamma   90.00
#
_symmetry.space_group_name_H-M   'P 1'
#
loop_
_entity.id
_entity.type
_entity.pdbx_description
1 polymer ?
#
loop_
_entity_poly.entity_id
_entity_poly.type
_entity_poly.pdbx_seq_one_letter_code
_entity_poly.pdbx_strand_id
1 'polypeptide(L)'
;MYVKYPEELIEEIRMSNDILDVVSEYVKLEKKGKNYFGLCPFHREKTPSFCVDNTKQMFYCFGCGKGGSVIQFIQNAENLEYIEAVKFLAERVKITLPEGESEEEKKRALKIQKIIKINTDAARFFYEQLNAPGNSEARQYLAKRKVSESIAKKFGLGYSNNEWDSLYKYLRSKNYSDQDLADSGLVIARKDGNGYYDRFRGRLMFPIFDLRGNVIGFGGRVLDDSLPKYMNSPETIVYNKRKNLYALNFAKNSSDKRIIVVEGYMDVISLYQFGIINTVASLGTALTESQGRLLKKYAEEIIISYDADTAGQDATMRGLNLLNDIGCNVKVLLIPKGKDPDEFIKTNGAEAFRKLVDNALTLVEYKIKMLKKQIDTTTIEGKISFLNKAADIIAKIDNSVEQEMYIKKISADYDISQESMYTEIIKRIKPKGNFKSTVKVEQPKATRKERNNQTYEDNLAYYERIILSLLCIDNSLYKKVEDKINIEFFTLEENRKVAEVIFTKIKDKKGIVPAELLNLVSSESASIFARLIQGECNFEDNLRAILDIIKKIEGIKLDKRQKEILSMISSEENKEDVEKLKEELKNILIRKKSM
;
A
#
# COMPACT_ATOMS: atom_id res chain seq x y z
N MET A 1 20.47 0.09 5.59
CA MET A 1 21.16 0.62 4.41
C MET A 1 20.97 -0.42 3.29
N TYR A 2 20.40 -0.04 2.18
CA TYR A 2 20.13 -0.95 1.06
C TYR A 2 21.44 -1.25 0.35
N VAL A 3 21.59 -2.48 -0.17
CA VAL A 3 22.61 -2.77 -1.15
C VAL A 3 22.51 -1.74 -2.25
N LYS A 4 23.49 -0.91 -2.35
CA LYS A 4 23.59 0.08 -3.42
C LYS A 4 24.48 -0.54 -4.48
N TYR A 5 23.89 -1.13 -5.52
CA TYR A 5 24.65 -1.37 -6.73
C TYR A 5 25.23 -0.04 -7.19
N PRO A 6 26.42 0.00 -7.79
CA PRO A 6 26.96 1.21 -8.40
C PRO A 6 25.92 1.86 -9.30
N GLU A 7 25.78 3.18 -9.22
CA GLU A 7 24.78 3.92 -10.01
C GLU A 7 24.95 3.67 -11.51
N GLU A 8 26.22 3.52 -11.94
CA GLU A 8 26.57 3.19 -13.32
C GLU A 8 25.99 1.83 -13.76
N LEU A 9 26.02 0.82 -12.88
CA LEU A 9 25.49 -0.52 -13.18
C LEU A 9 23.97 -0.50 -13.22
N ILE A 10 23.32 0.23 -12.31
CA ILE A 10 21.86 0.39 -12.33
C ILE A 10 21.43 1.07 -13.62
N GLU A 11 22.17 2.07 -14.03
CA GLU A 11 21.89 2.81 -15.26
C GLU A 11 22.14 1.94 -16.50
N GLU A 12 23.20 1.12 -16.52
CA GLU A 12 23.45 0.14 -17.58
C GLU A 12 22.30 -0.86 -17.71
N ILE A 13 21.81 -1.40 -16.58
CA ILE A 13 20.66 -2.31 -16.57
C ILE A 13 19.41 -1.59 -17.08
N ARG A 14 19.16 -0.36 -16.64
CA ARG A 14 18.02 0.44 -17.10
C ARG A 14 18.10 0.70 -18.61
N MET A 15 19.26 1.12 -19.12
CA MET A 15 19.45 1.41 -20.54
C MET A 15 19.34 0.18 -21.43
N SER A 16 19.74 -0.98 -20.92
CA SER A 16 19.64 -2.26 -21.62
C SER A 16 18.22 -2.83 -21.67
N ASN A 17 17.29 -2.28 -20.88
CA ASN A 17 15.89 -2.62 -20.84
C ASN A 17 15.04 -1.48 -21.41
N ASP A 18 14.79 -1.47 -22.71
CA ASP A 18 13.90 -0.51 -23.33
C ASP A 18 12.51 -0.59 -22.69
N ILE A 19 11.97 0.54 -22.25
CA ILE A 19 10.72 0.56 -21.50
C ILE A 19 9.54 0.09 -22.36
N LEU A 20 9.55 0.38 -23.66
CA LEU A 20 8.48 -0.03 -24.56
C LEU A 20 8.47 -1.56 -24.71
N ASP A 21 9.64 -2.19 -24.83
CA ASP A 21 9.76 -3.63 -24.94
C ASP A 21 9.29 -4.32 -23.66
N VAL A 22 9.76 -3.85 -22.50
CA VAL A 22 9.38 -4.43 -21.21
C VAL A 22 7.89 -4.26 -20.94
N VAL A 23 7.34 -3.07 -21.15
CA VAL A 23 5.91 -2.81 -20.91
C VAL A 23 5.02 -3.59 -21.87
N SER A 24 5.46 -3.79 -23.11
CA SER A 24 4.68 -4.52 -24.13
C SER A 24 4.44 -5.99 -23.77
N GLU A 25 5.23 -6.58 -22.87
CA GLU A 25 5.00 -7.92 -22.32
C GLU A 25 3.79 -7.98 -21.36
N TYR A 26 3.40 -6.84 -20.79
CA TYR A 26 2.32 -6.73 -19.80
C TYR A 26 1.08 -6.03 -20.34
N VAL A 27 1.25 -5.11 -21.30
CA VAL A 27 0.22 -4.21 -21.77
C VAL A 27 0.23 -4.13 -23.29
N LYS A 28 -0.94 -4.32 -23.92
CA LYS A 28 -1.09 -4.03 -25.35
C LYS A 28 -1.04 -2.54 -25.57
N LEU A 29 0.00 -2.06 -26.23
CA LEU A 29 0.25 -0.66 -26.50
C LEU A 29 -0.10 -0.27 -27.94
N GLU A 30 -0.72 0.89 -28.10
CA GLU A 30 -1.03 1.50 -29.40
C GLU A 30 -0.32 2.84 -29.53
N LYS A 31 0.36 3.07 -30.65
CA LYS A 31 1.07 4.32 -30.91
C LYS A 31 0.09 5.47 -31.17
N LYS A 32 0.21 6.56 -30.40
CA LYS A 32 -0.55 7.81 -30.59
C LYS A 32 0.41 9.00 -30.57
N GLY A 33 0.71 9.53 -31.75
CA GLY A 33 1.71 10.59 -31.90
C GLY A 33 3.13 10.09 -31.57
N LYS A 34 3.80 10.75 -30.61
CA LYS A 34 5.15 10.38 -30.15
C LYS A 34 5.14 9.31 -29.06
N ASN A 35 4.01 9.07 -28.42
CA ASN A 35 3.86 8.19 -27.27
C ASN A 35 3.03 6.95 -27.61
N TYR A 36 3.09 5.95 -26.70
CA TYR A 36 2.32 4.73 -26.77
C TYR A 36 1.30 4.70 -25.63
N PHE A 37 0.08 4.25 -25.92
CA PHE A 37 -1.02 4.21 -24.96
C PHE A 37 -1.60 2.81 -24.84
N GLY A 38 -1.99 2.42 -23.63
CA GLY A 38 -2.66 1.17 -23.34
C GLY A 38 -3.54 1.26 -22.10
N LEU A 39 -4.21 0.16 -21.77
CA LEU A 39 -4.92 0.05 -20.50
C LEU A 39 -3.91 -0.17 -19.36
N CYS A 40 -4.10 0.55 -18.27
CA CYS A 40 -3.17 0.49 -17.15
C CYS A 40 -3.17 -0.89 -16.48
N PRO A 41 -2.00 -1.51 -16.24
CA PRO A 41 -1.92 -2.80 -15.53
C PRO A 41 -2.11 -2.64 -14.02
N PHE A 42 -2.10 -1.40 -13.50
CA PHE A 42 -2.09 -1.09 -12.08
C PHE A 42 -3.45 -0.72 -11.51
N HIS A 43 -4.42 -0.37 -12.37
CA HIS A 43 -5.80 -0.11 -11.98
C HIS A 43 -6.76 -0.51 -13.12
N ARG A 44 -8.02 -0.68 -12.79
CA ARG A 44 -9.03 -1.04 -13.77
C ARG A 44 -9.51 0.19 -14.53
N GLU A 45 -9.43 0.15 -15.86
CA GLU A 45 -9.91 1.20 -16.73
C GLU A 45 -10.37 0.64 -18.08
N LYS A 46 -11.17 1.41 -18.83
CA LYS A 46 -11.63 1.04 -20.17
C LYS A 46 -11.05 1.90 -21.28
N THR A 47 -10.67 3.12 -20.94
CA THR A 47 -10.05 4.06 -21.86
C THR A 47 -8.56 4.09 -21.59
N PRO A 48 -7.71 3.89 -22.60
CA PRO A 48 -6.27 3.90 -22.42
C PRO A 48 -5.79 5.21 -21.81
N SER A 49 -5.36 5.16 -20.54
CA SER A 49 -4.76 6.28 -19.83
C SER A 49 -3.30 6.03 -19.43
N PHE A 50 -2.81 4.82 -19.68
CA PHE A 50 -1.42 4.45 -19.44
C PHE A 50 -0.57 4.85 -20.64
N CYS A 51 0.36 5.77 -20.44
CA CYS A 51 1.22 6.34 -21.47
C CYS A 51 2.67 5.90 -21.28
N VAL A 52 3.32 5.46 -22.34
CA VAL A 52 4.76 5.18 -22.40
C VAL A 52 5.41 6.15 -23.38
N ASP A 53 6.40 6.90 -22.88
CA ASP A 53 7.25 7.79 -23.68
C ASP A 53 8.62 7.09 -23.89
N ASN A 54 8.79 6.54 -25.08
CA ASN A 54 10.01 5.80 -25.41
C ASN A 54 11.25 6.72 -25.51
N THR A 55 11.06 7.98 -25.86
CA THR A 55 12.18 8.94 -25.93
C THR A 55 12.70 9.30 -24.54
N LYS A 56 11.77 9.46 -23.59
CA LYS A 56 12.10 9.78 -22.19
C LYS A 56 12.37 8.54 -21.35
N GLN A 57 12.13 7.33 -21.87
CA GLN A 57 12.25 6.03 -21.19
C GLN A 57 11.44 5.96 -19.89
N MET A 58 10.20 6.44 -19.95
CA MET A 58 9.33 6.52 -18.78
C MET A 58 7.87 6.21 -19.12
N PHE A 59 7.14 5.79 -18.11
CA PHE A 59 5.69 5.64 -18.19
C PHE A 59 4.98 6.59 -17.23
N TYR A 60 3.75 6.90 -17.53
CA TYR A 60 2.83 7.58 -16.63
C TYR A 60 1.38 7.18 -16.92
N CYS A 61 0.60 6.94 -15.88
CA CYS A 61 -0.83 6.66 -15.99
C CYS A 61 -1.65 7.88 -15.55
N PHE A 62 -2.37 8.50 -16.46
CA PHE A 62 -3.25 9.64 -16.18
C PHE A 62 -4.48 9.26 -15.34
N GLY A 63 -4.82 7.98 -15.23
CA GLY A 63 -5.93 7.48 -14.41
C GLY A 63 -5.59 7.33 -12.94
N CYS A 64 -4.50 6.60 -12.62
CA CYS A 64 -4.11 6.31 -11.22
C CYS A 64 -2.89 7.09 -10.72
N GLY A 65 -2.27 7.93 -11.56
CA GLY A 65 -1.14 8.77 -11.19
C GLY A 65 0.19 8.04 -11.02
N LYS A 66 0.28 6.73 -11.27
CA LYS A 66 1.54 5.97 -11.19
C LYS A 66 2.42 6.30 -12.39
N GLY A 67 3.70 6.52 -12.12
CA GLY A 67 4.69 6.83 -13.16
C GLY A 67 6.10 6.47 -12.70
N GLY A 68 7.04 6.42 -13.65
CA GLY A 68 8.43 6.10 -13.36
C GLY A 68 9.20 5.56 -14.56
N SER A 69 10.39 5.05 -14.31
CA SER A 69 11.23 4.33 -15.27
C SER A 69 10.82 2.84 -15.38
N VAL A 70 11.53 2.06 -16.18
CA VAL A 70 11.34 0.62 -16.29
C VAL A 70 11.48 -0.10 -14.94
N ILE A 71 12.34 0.40 -14.04
CA ILE A 71 12.52 -0.19 -12.69
C ILE A 71 11.24 -0.02 -11.87
N GLN A 72 10.67 1.19 -11.80
CA GLN A 72 9.40 1.42 -11.09
C GLN A 72 8.24 0.67 -11.74
N PHE A 73 8.29 0.48 -13.07
CA PHE A 73 7.29 -0.34 -13.75
C PHE A 73 7.31 -1.78 -13.22
N ILE A 74 8.48 -2.43 -13.20
CA ILE A 74 8.65 -3.80 -12.71
C ILE A 74 8.35 -3.91 -11.20
N GLN A 75 8.77 -2.93 -10.39
CA GLN A 75 8.37 -2.88 -8.98
C GLN A 75 6.83 -2.98 -8.81
N ASN A 76 6.11 -2.23 -9.62
CA ASN A 76 4.65 -2.19 -9.56
C ASN A 76 3.99 -3.40 -10.23
N ALA A 77 4.52 -3.91 -11.33
CA ALA A 77 3.94 -5.03 -12.08
C ALA A 77 4.14 -6.36 -11.36
N GLU A 78 5.34 -6.59 -10.83
CA GLU A 78 5.72 -7.83 -10.14
C GLU A 78 5.62 -7.75 -8.61
N ASN A 79 5.28 -6.57 -8.06
CA ASN A 79 5.23 -6.30 -6.62
C ASN A 79 6.57 -6.59 -5.92
N LEU A 80 7.65 -6.12 -6.52
CA LEU A 80 9.03 -6.31 -6.08
C LEU A 80 9.54 -5.06 -5.34
N GLU A 81 10.50 -5.27 -4.42
CA GLU A 81 11.30 -4.18 -3.89
C GLU A 81 12.31 -3.69 -4.95
N TYR A 82 12.85 -2.48 -4.77
CA TYR A 82 13.72 -1.84 -5.76
C TYR A 82 14.88 -2.74 -6.22
N ILE A 83 15.60 -3.35 -5.29
CA ILE A 83 16.74 -4.24 -5.60
C ILE A 83 16.29 -5.52 -6.30
N GLU A 84 15.13 -6.07 -5.94
CA GLU A 84 14.57 -7.24 -6.61
C GLU A 84 14.18 -6.92 -8.05
N ALA A 85 13.62 -5.72 -8.28
CA ALA A 85 13.31 -5.25 -9.64
C ALA A 85 14.58 -5.04 -10.48
N VAL A 86 15.66 -4.50 -9.88
CA VAL A 86 16.97 -4.38 -10.56
C VAL A 86 17.52 -5.77 -10.91
N LYS A 87 17.48 -6.74 -10.00
CA LYS A 87 17.90 -8.14 -10.26
C LYS A 87 17.09 -8.78 -11.39
N PHE A 88 15.77 -8.60 -11.37
CA PHE A 88 14.87 -9.10 -12.41
C PHE A 88 15.24 -8.55 -13.80
N LEU A 89 15.47 -7.24 -13.88
CA LEU A 89 15.86 -6.58 -15.14
C LEU A 89 17.27 -6.97 -15.60
N ALA A 90 18.22 -7.16 -14.68
CA ALA A 90 19.57 -7.63 -14.98
C ALA A 90 19.56 -9.05 -15.57
N GLU A 91 18.78 -9.96 -14.97
CA GLU A 91 18.59 -11.34 -15.47
C GLU A 91 18.00 -11.34 -16.88
N ARG A 92 17.02 -10.50 -17.15
CA ARG A 92 16.36 -10.37 -18.46
C ARG A 92 17.36 -10.04 -19.58
N VAL A 93 18.31 -9.15 -19.31
CA VAL A 93 19.33 -8.70 -20.29
C VAL A 93 20.66 -9.43 -20.13
N LYS A 94 20.73 -10.47 -19.26
CA LYS A 94 21.94 -11.27 -18.97
C LYS A 94 23.13 -10.43 -18.49
N ILE A 95 22.89 -9.31 -17.86
CA ILE A 95 23.92 -8.55 -17.17
C ILE A 95 24.23 -9.26 -15.85
N THR A 96 25.48 -9.72 -15.72
CA THR A 96 25.96 -10.35 -14.49
C THR A 96 26.09 -9.25 -13.43
N LEU A 97 25.21 -9.28 -12.44
CA LEU A 97 25.40 -8.44 -11.27
C LEU A 97 26.67 -8.87 -10.55
N PRO A 98 27.48 -7.91 -10.03
CA PRO A 98 28.65 -8.29 -9.27
C PRO A 98 28.21 -9.29 -8.18
N GLU A 99 28.73 -10.48 -8.21
CA GLU A 99 28.63 -11.49 -7.14
C GLU A 99 29.50 -11.08 -5.95
N GLY A 100 29.31 -9.88 -5.50
CA GLY A 100 29.70 -9.39 -4.22
C GLY A 100 28.40 -9.10 -3.50
N GLU A 101 27.75 -10.12 -2.91
CA GLU A 101 26.98 -9.84 -1.72
C GLU A 101 27.91 -9.00 -0.87
N SER A 102 27.57 -7.73 -0.65
CA SER A 102 28.31 -6.93 0.31
C SER A 102 28.39 -7.73 1.61
N GLU A 103 29.42 -7.58 2.41
CA GLU A 103 29.49 -8.22 3.73
C GLU A 103 28.20 -7.96 4.54
N GLU A 104 27.54 -6.84 4.29
CA GLU A 104 26.25 -6.49 4.89
C GLU A 104 25.09 -7.33 4.33
N GLU A 105 25.08 -7.66 3.01
CA GLU A 105 24.07 -8.57 2.43
C GLU A 105 24.21 -9.98 2.93
N LYS A 106 25.43 -10.49 2.97
CA LYS A 106 25.72 -11.80 3.55
C LYS A 106 25.28 -11.85 5.00
N LYS A 107 25.60 -10.83 5.79
CA LYS A 107 25.14 -10.70 7.17
C LYS A 107 23.61 -10.65 7.27
N ARG A 108 22.95 -9.90 6.38
CA ARG A 108 21.48 -9.82 6.34
C ARG A 108 20.84 -11.15 5.92
N ALA A 109 21.36 -11.82 4.89
CA ALA A 109 20.89 -13.12 4.45
C ALA A 109 21.05 -14.19 5.56
N LEU A 110 22.21 -14.21 6.20
CA LEU A 110 22.47 -15.08 7.37
C LEU A 110 21.53 -14.77 8.53
N LYS A 111 21.24 -13.48 8.80
CA LYS A 111 20.29 -13.06 9.82
C LYS A 111 18.87 -13.53 9.51
N ILE A 112 18.43 -13.39 8.25
CA ILE A 112 17.13 -13.90 7.79
C ILE A 112 17.03 -15.41 8.00
N GLN A 113 18.02 -16.18 7.55
CA GLN A 113 18.05 -17.64 7.73
C GLN A 113 18.03 -18.01 9.22
N LYS A 114 18.77 -17.28 10.05
CA LYS A 114 18.83 -17.52 11.49
C LYS A 114 17.47 -17.26 12.16
N ILE A 115 16.79 -16.14 11.84
CA ILE A 115 15.47 -15.83 12.37
C ILE A 115 14.42 -16.87 11.91
N ILE A 116 14.43 -17.30 10.67
CA ILE A 116 13.56 -18.38 10.17
C ILE A 116 13.81 -19.68 10.95
N LYS A 117 15.06 -20.01 11.22
CA LYS A 117 15.42 -21.21 12.02
C LYS A 117 14.92 -21.08 13.46
N ILE A 118 15.08 -19.91 14.10
CA ILE A 118 14.57 -19.62 15.45
C ILE A 118 13.04 -19.78 15.47
N ASN A 119 12.33 -19.21 14.50
CA ASN A 119 10.88 -19.33 14.39
C ASN A 119 10.45 -20.79 14.17
N THR A 120 11.19 -21.56 13.38
CA THR A 120 10.93 -22.99 13.16
C THR A 120 11.10 -23.80 14.45
N ASP A 121 12.16 -23.54 15.22
CA ASP A 121 12.38 -24.19 16.50
C ASP A 121 11.33 -23.78 17.54
N ALA A 122 10.90 -22.50 17.54
CA ALA A 122 9.82 -22.03 18.39
C ALA A 122 8.47 -22.69 18.02
N ALA A 123 8.16 -22.82 16.71
CA ALA A 123 6.95 -23.51 16.26
C ALA A 123 6.93 -24.97 16.72
N ARG A 124 8.08 -25.65 16.66
CA ARG A 124 8.24 -27.02 17.13
C ARG A 124 8.02 -27.09 18.65
N PHE A 125 8.63 -26.20 19.42
CA PHE A 125 8.42 -26.09 20.86
C PHE A 125 6.94 -25.89 21.19
N PHE A 126 6.26 -24.94 20.57
CA PHE A 126 4.82 -24.70 20.81
C PHE A 126 3.97 -25.91 20.44
N TYR A 127 4.29 -26.62 19.37
CA TYR A 127 3.60 -27.86 18.99
C TYR A 127 3.79 -28.97 20.04
N GLU A 128 5.01 -29.14 20.55
CA GLU A 128 5.31 -30.09 21.64
C GLU A 128 4.56 -29.71 22.92
N GLN A 129 4.52 -28.42 23.28
CA GLN A 129 3.76 -27.93 24.43
C GLN A 129 2.25 -28.18 24.28
N LEU A 130 1.67 -28.02 23.09
CA LEU A 130 0.25 -28.36 22.86
C LEU A 130 -0.04 -29.83 23.19
N ASN A 131 0.88 -30.72 22.89
CA ASN A 131 0.72 -32.16 23.10
C ASN A 131 1.19 -32.63 24.49
N ALA A 132 1.80 -31.77 25.29
CA ALA A 132 2.27 -32.11 26.65
C ALA A 132 1.09 -32.45 27.59
N PRO A 133 1.25 -33.43 28.49
CA PRO A 133 0.17 -33.88 29.40
C PRO A 133 -0.46 -32.75 30.22
N GLY A 134 0.36 -31.81 30.70
CA GLY A 134 -0.07 -30.68 31.54
C GLY A 134 -0.92 -29.63 30.83
N ASN A 135 -0.96 -29.60 29.49
CA ASN A 135 -1.61 -28.55 28.70
C ASN A 135 -2.94 -29.02 28.07
N SER A 136 -3.78 -29.68 28.86
CA SER A 136 -5.08 -30.20 28.40
C SER A 136 -6.05 -29.11 27.97
N GLU A 137 -5.97 -27.92 28.54
CA GLU A 137 -6.86 -26.79 28.27
C GLU A 137 -6.82 -26.37 26.78
N ALA A 138 -5.63 -26.25 26.19
CA ALA A 138 -5.48 -25.93 24.78
C ALA A 138 -6.06 -27.01 23.86
N ARG A 139 -5.87 -28.28 24.20
CA ARG A 139 -6.49 -29.40 23.45
C ARG A 139 -8.01 -29.42 23.60
N GLN A 140 -8.54 -29.17 24.81
CA GLN A 140 -9.97 -29.07 25.05
C GLN A 140 -10.57 -27.90 24.26
N TYR A 141 -9.87 -26.76 24.19
CA TYR A 141 -10.31 -25.65 23.36
C TYR A 141 -10.41 -26.04 21.88
N LEU A 142 -9.40 -26.70 21.31
CA LEU A 142 -9.42 -27.19 19.93
C LEU A 142 -10.54 -28.20 19.70
N ALA A 143 -10.75 -29.13 20.64
CA ALA A 143 -11.85 -30.10 20.60
C ALA A 143 -13.24 -29.42 20.65
N LYS A 144 -13.42 -28.43 21.54
CA LYS A 144 -14.63 -27.59 21.59
C LYS A 144 -14.88 -26.86 20.29
N ARG A 145 -13.81 -26.39 19.64
CA ARG A 145 -13.85 -25.76 18.32
C ARG A 145 -13.96 -26.77 17.17
N LYS A 146 -14.02 -28.07 17.47
CA LYS A 146 -14.09 -29.15 16.48
C LYS A 146 -12.94 -29.15 15.47
N VAL A 147 -11.74 -28.74 15.88
CA VAL A 147 -10.53 -28.79 15.04
C VAL A 147 -9.90 -30.18 15.21
N SER A 148 -9.76 -30.91 14.10
CA SER A 148 -9.16 -32.24 14.10
C SER A 148 -7.63 -32.18 14.32
N GLU A 149 -7.05 -33.25 14.87
CA GLU A 149 -5.60 -33.35 15.08
C GLU A 149 -4.80 -33.23 13.77
N SER A 150 -5.33 -33.79 12.68
CA SER A 150 -4.71 -33.67 11.36
C SER A 150 -4.63 -32.23 10.88
N ILE A 151 -5.66 -31.43 11.12
CA ILE A 151 -5.70 -30.01 10.79
C ILE A 151 -4.79 -29.21 11.75
N ALA A 152 -4.85 -29.49 13.05
CA ALA A 152 -3.93 -28.87 14.01
C ALA A 152 -2.47 -29.09 13.61
N LYS A 153 -2.09 -30.31 13.23
CA LYS A 153 -0.78 -30.66 12.71
C LYS A 153 -0.45 -29.97 11.38
N LYS A 154 -1.41 -29.92 10.43
CA LYS A 154 -1.25 -29.28 9.12
C LYS A 154 -0.91 -27.79 9.24
N PHE A 155 -1.60 -27.09 10.13
CA PHE A 155 -1.37 -25.66 10.41
C PHE A 155 -0.24 -25.42 11.42
N GLY A 156 0.35 -26.49 12.00
CA GLY A 156 1.39 -26.39 13.00
C GLY A 156 0.94 -25.71 14.30
N LEU A 157 -0.35 -25.88 14.67
CA LEU A 157 -0.89 -25.23 15.87
C LEU A 157 -0.11 -25.68 17.11
N GLY A 158 0.11 -24.75 18.03
CA GLY A 158 0.88 -24.98 19.22
C GLY A 158 0.25 -24.31 20.44
N TYR A 159 0.92 -24.43 21.56
CA TYR A 159 0.55 -23.75 22.80
C TYR A 159 1.77 -23.12 23.46
N SER A 160 1.66 -21.89 23.88
CA SER A 160 2.62 -21.27 24.78
C SER A 160 2.08 -21.34 26.20
N ASN A 161 2.76 -22.11 27.07
CA ASN A 161 2.39 -22.21 28.47
C ASN A 161 2.47 -20.84 29.18
N ASN A 162 1.90 -20.75 30.38
CA ASN A 162 1.79 -19.48 31.12
C ASN A 162 3.06 -19.10 31.87
N GLU A 163 4.20 -19.75 31.62
CA GLU A 163 5.50 -19.43 32.22
C GLU A 163 6.12 -18.20 31.58
N TRP A 164 6.98 -17.52 32.33
CA TRP A 164 7.55 -16.26 31.88
C TRP A 164 8.67 -16.39 30.84
N ASP A 165 9.42 -17.51 30.85
CA ASP A 165 10.67 -17.66 30.12
C ASP A 165 10.94 -19.09 29.62
N SER A 166 9.90 -19.90 29.43
CA SER A 166 10.07 -21.30 29.01
C SER A 166 10.57 -21.42 27.57
N LEU A 167 10.03 -20.64 26.65
CA LEU A 167 10.52 -20.58 25.27
C LEU A 167 11.93 -19.97 25.22
N TYR A 168 12.17 -18.89 25.97
CA TYR A 168 13.48 -18.27 26.05
C TYR A 168 14.54 -19.27 26.49
N LYS A 169 14.32 -20.02 27.60
CA LYS A 169 15.25 -21.06 28.09
C LYS A 169 15.47 -22.16 27.05
N TYR A 170 14.40 -22.61 26.40
CA TYR A 170 14.51 -23.62 25.34
C TYR A 170 15.35 -23.13 24.16
N LEU A 171 15.13 -21.92 23.67
CA LEU A 171 15.90 -21.38 22.56
C LEU A 171 17.35 -21.06 22.95
N ARG A 172 17.60 -20.63 24.20
CA ARG A 172 18.96 -20.48 24.75
C ARG A 172 19.71 -21.80 24.79
N SER A 173 19.05 -22.92 25.15
CA SER A 173 19.65 -24.25 25.14
C SER A 173 20.08 -24.71 23.73
N LYS A 174 19.54 -24.07 22.67
CA LYS A 174 19.94 -24.27 21.26
C LYS A 174 21.06 -23.32 20.82
N ASN A 175 21.69 -22.60 21.73
CA ASN A 175 22.80 -21.67 21.52
C ASN A 175 22.45 -20.43 20.69
N TYR A 176 21.16 -19.98 20.65
CA TYR A 176 20.82 -18.69 20.10
C TYR A 176 21.20 -17.56 21.05
N SER A 177 21.71 -16.44 20.52
CA SER A 177 22.02 -15.25 21.30
C SER A 177 20.76 -14.48 21.73
N ASP A 178 20.84 -13.73 22.80
CA ASP A 178 19.74 -12.91 23.30
C ASP A 178 19.29 -11.87 22.24
N GLN A 179 20.24 -11.30 21.51
CA GLN A 179 19.96 -10.37 20.44
C GLN A 179 19.19 -11.03 19.27
N ASP A 180 19.57 -12.24 18.86
CA ASP A 180 18.85 -12.96 17.81
C ASP A 180 17.42 -13.29 18.24
N LEU A 181 17.23 -13.65 19.53
CA LEU A 181 15.91 -13.93 20.09
C LEU A 181 15.05 -12.67 20.19
N ALA A 182 15.62 -11.54 20.57
CA ALA A 182 14.92 -10.24 20.55
C ALA A 182 14.55 -9.81 19.13
N ASP A 183 15.47 -9.97 18.17
CA ASP A 183 15.25 -9.65 16.75
C ASP A 183 14.19 -10.55 16.09
N SER A 184 13.99 -11.78 16.59
CA SER A 184 12.89 -12.66 16.15
C SER A 184 11.52 -12.19 16.64
N GLY A 185 11.48 -11.29 17.63
CA GLY A 185 10.26 -10.80 18.26
C GLY A 185 9.55 -11.82 19.16
N LEU A 186 10.20 -12.93 19.51
CA LEU A 186 9.64 -13.98 20.38
C LEU A 186 9.83 -13.67 21.86
N VAL A 187 10.83 -12.85 22.21
CA VAL A 187 11.12 -12.44 23.56
C VAL A 187 11.14 -10.92 23.70
N ILE A 188 10.96 -10.44 24.91
CA ILE A 188 10.97 -9.02 25.28
C ILE A 188 12.01 -8.81 26.38
N ALA A 189 12.87 -7.80 26.21
CA ALA A 189 13.83 -7.42 27.25
C ALA A 189 13.09 -6.89 28.49
N ARG A 190 13.54 -7.28 29.69
CA ARG A 190 13.01 -6.76 30.95
C ARG A 190 13.43 -5.31 31.14
N LYS A 191 12.55 -4.49 31.69
CA LYS A 191 12.80 -3.07 31.94
C LYS A 191 13.93 -2.78 32.91
N ASP A 192 14.18 -3.72 33.83
CA ASP A 192 15.26 -3.67 34.84
C ASP A 192 16.63 -4.10 34.27
N GLY A 193 16.70 -4.46 32.98
CA GLY A 193 17.93 -4.92 32.34
C GLY A 193 18.32 -6.37 32.67
N ASN A 194 17.57 -7.09 33.51
CA ASN A 194 17.89 -8.42 33.99
C ASN A 194 17.23 -9.52 33.11
N GLY A 195 17.60 -9.61 31.83
CA GLY A 195 17.23 -10.72 30.97
C GLY A 195 15.98 -10.48 30.14
N TYR A 196 15.36 -11.56 29.68
CA TYR A 196 14.26 -11.56 28.74
C TYR A 196 13.09 -12.40 29.27
N TYR A 197 11.90 -12.16 28.71
CA TYR A 197 10.71 -12.96 28.94
C TYR A 197 9.97 -13.24 27.65
N ASP A 198 9.19 -14.32 27.64
CA ASP A 198 8.45 -14.77 26.47
C ASP A 198 7.35 -13.77 26.08
N ARG A 199 7.27 -13.39 24.81
CA ARG A 199 6.21 -12.51 24.30
C ARG A 199 4.83 -13.18 24.39
N PHE A 200 4.76 -14.46 24.07
CA PHE A 200 3.52 -15.23 24.06
C PHE A 200 3.48 -16.14 25.30
N ARG A 201 2.43 -16.01 26.09
CA ARG A 201 2.20 -16.81 27.30
C ARG A 201 0.71 -17.12 27.44
N GLY A 202 0.37 -18.35 27.83
CA GLY A 202 -1.01 -18.80 28.01
C GLY A 202 -1.85 -18.71 26.73
N ARG A 203 -1.25 -18.98 25.56
CA ARG A 203 -1.92 -18.75 24.27
C ARG A 203 -1.86 -19.96 23.36
N LEU A 204 -2.97 -20.20 22.66
CA LEU A 204 -2.96 -21.05 21.47
C LEU A 204 -2.20 -20.34 20.35
N MET A 205 -1.22 -21.02 19.75
CA MET A 205 -0.29 -20.45 18.80
C MET A 205 -0.62 -20.85 17.37
N PHE A 206 -0.56 -19.88 16.48
CA PHE A 206 -0.80 -20.00 15.04
C PHE A 206 0.46 -19.58 14.29
N PRO A 207 1.29 -20.51 13.81
CA PRO A 207 2.42 -20.15 12.96
C PRO A 207 1.95 -19.45 11.68
N ILE A 208 2.64 -18.38 11.33
CA ILE A 208 2.42 -17.64 10.09
C ILE A 208 3.52 -18.05 9.12
N PHE A 209 3.13 -18.52 7.93
CA PHE A 209 4.05 -19.01 6.91
C PHE A 209 4.21 -18.01 5.78
N ASP A 210 5.42 -17.93 5.23
CA ASP A 210 5.64 -17.31 3.93
C ASP A 210 5.14 -18.22 2.79
N LEU A 211 5.22 -17.76 1.55
CA LEU A 211 4.82 -18.54 0.38
C LEU A 211 5.65 -19.81 0.16
N ARG A 212 6.84 -19.90 0.74
CA ARG A 212 7.74 -21.06 0.65
C ARG A 212 7.49 -22.08 1.77
N GLY A 213 6.66 -21.73 2.76
CA GLY A 213 6.36 -22.57 3.92
C GLY A 213 7.31 -22.35 5.10
N ASN A 214 8.14 -21.32 5.10
CA ASN A 214 8.95 -20.95 6.25
C ASN A 214 8.09 -20.26 7.31
N VAL A 215 8.35 -20.53 8.59
CA VAL A 215 7.68 -19.83 9.70
C VAL A 215 8.30 -18.44 9.85
N ILE A 216 7.52 -17.40 9.56
CA ILE A 216 7.97 -16.00 9.62
C ILE A 216 7.51 -15.26 10.86
N GLY A 217 6.51 -15.77 11.58
CA GLY A 217 5.95 -15.17 12.78
C GLY A 217 4.83 -16.01 13.36
N PHE A 218 4.12 -15.45 14.32
CA PHE A 218 3.07 -16.14 15.06
C PHE A 218 1.89 -15.21 15.36
N GLY A 219 0.69 -15.78 15.36
CA GLY A 219 -0.46 -15.28 16.07
C GLY A 219 -0.64 -16.05 17.38
N GLY A 220 -1.10 -15.41 18.43
CA GLY A 220 -1.42 -16.06 19.71
C GLY A 220 -2.78 -15.64 20.21
N ARG A 221 -3.66 -16.61 20.55
CA ARG A 221 -5.00 -16.38 21.12
C ARG A 221 -5.04 -16.83 22.56
N VAL A 222 -5.55 -16.00 23.47
CA VAL A 222 -5.85 -16.41 24.85
C VAL A 222 -6.98 -17.43 24.87
N LEU A 223 -6.96 -18.31 25.86
CA LEU A 223 -8.00 -19.34 26.06
C LEU A 223 -9.09 -18.90 27.03
N ASP A 224 -8.83 -17.83 27.77
CA ASP A 224 -9.71 -17.15 28.71
C ASP A 224 -10.24 -15.82 28.12
N ASP A 225 -10.87 -14.98 28.95
CA ASP A 225 -11.40 -13.67 28.59
C ASP A 225 -10.37 -12.52 28.72
N SER A 226 -9.10 -12.84 28.93
CA SER A 226 -8.05 -11.83 29.03
C SER A 226 -7.81 -11.08 27.70
N LEU A 227 -7.39 -9.82 27.82
CA LEU A 227 -7.12 -8.97 26.65
C LEU A 227 -5.61 -8.78 26.45
N PRO A 228 -5.15 -8.62 25.21
CA PRO A 228 -5.92 -8.72 23.95
C PRO A 228 -6.23 -10.17 23.58
N LYS A 229 -7.44 -10.42 23.05
CA LYS A 229 -7.89 -11.76 22.61
C LYS A 229 -6.93 -12.41 21.63
N TYR A 230 -6.44 -11.63 20.66
CA TYR A 230 -5.41 -12.03 19.72
C TYR A 230 -4.21 -11.09 19.79
N MET A 231 -3.01 -11.63 19.65
CA MET A 231 -1.77 -10.90 19.58
C MET A 231 -0.90 -11.51 18.49
N ASN A 232 -0.31 -10.67 17.62
CA ASN A 232 0.60 -11.10 16.57
C ASN A 232 2.05 -10.76 16.91
N SER A 233 2.99 -11.44 16.24
CA SER A 233 4.40 -11.06 16.24
C SER A 233 4.56 -9.58 15.84
N PRO A 234 5.56 -8.87 16.37
CA PRO A 234 5.93 -7.56 15.88
C PRO A 234 6.51 -7.68 14.45
N GLU A 235 6.65 -6.56 13.77
CA GLU A 235 7.39 -6.49 12.50
C GLU A 235 8.85 -6.92 12.75
N THR A 236 9.37 -7.78 11.88
CA THR A 236 10.77 -8.26 11.93
C THR A 236 11.37 -8.23 10.50
N ILE A 237 12.65 -8.57 10.38
CA ILE A 237 13.29 -8.66 9.06
C ILE A 237 12.63 -9.70 8.13
N VAL A 238 11.92 -10.70 8.70
CA VAL A 238 11.24 -11.79 7.95
C VAL A 238 9.72 -11.66 7.94
N TYR A 239 9.14 -10.82 8.78
CA TYR A 239 7.69 -10.71 8.95
C TYR A 239 7.19 -9.29 8.82
N ASN A 240 6.29 -9.07 7.88
CA ASN A 240 5.55 -7.82 7.73
C ASN A 240 4.06 -8.12 7.56
N LYS A 241 3.25 -7.77 8.57
CA LYS A 241 1.80 -8.04 8.58
C LYS A 241 1.04 -7.36 7.45
N ARG A 242 1.58 -6.28 6.88
CA ARG A 242 0.95 -5.53 5.76
C ARG A 242 1.23 -6.15 4.39
N LYS A 243 2.21 -7.08 4.30
CA LYS A 243 2.62 -7.75 3.05
C LYS A 243 2.27 -9.23 3.02
N ASN A 244 1.86 -9.82 4.15
CA ASN A 244 1.57 -11.23 4.29
C ASN A 244 0.09 -11.47 4.57
N LEU A 245 -0.40 -12.65 4.20
CA LEU A 245 -1.74 -13.15 4.49
C LEU A 245 -1.63 -14.54 5.12
N TYR A 246 -2.42 -14.80 6.15
CA TYR A 246 -2.45 -16.12 6.78
C TYR A 246 -2.98 -17.18 5.81
N ALA A 247 -2.34 -18.33 5.77
CA ALA A 247 -2.67 -19.50 4.96
C ALA A 247 -2.59 -19.31 3.42
N LEU A 248 -2.02 -18.21 2.92
CA LEU A 248 -1.85 -18.03 1.47
C LEU A 248 -0.90 -19.10 0.87
N ASN A 249 0.06 -19.60 1.65
CA ASN A 249 0.91 -20.73 1.25
C ASN A 249 0.10 -22.00 0.91
N PHE A 250 -1.05 -22.20 1.52
CA PHE A 250 -1.99 -23.28 1.19
C PHE A 250 -2.94 -22.88 0.06
N ALA A 251 -3.56 -21.71 0.16
CA ALA A 251 -4.58 -21.23 -0.76
C ALA A 251 -4.07 -21.08 -2.21
N LYS A 252 -2.82 -20.65 -2.40
CA LYS A 252 -2.21 -20.50 -3.74
C LYS A 252 -2.17 -21.78 -4.58
N ASN A 253 -2.22 -22.96 -3.95
CA ASN A 253 -2.19 -24.26 -4.61
C ASN A 253 -3.59 -24.82 -4.90
N SER A 254 -4.65 -24.04 -4.61
CA SER A 254 -6.01 -24.45 -4.95
C SER A 254 -6.22 -24.47 -6.46
N SER A 255 -6.97 -25.45 -6.94
CA SER A 255 -7.46 -25.46 -8.31
C SER A 255 -8.56 -24.44 -8.57
N ASP A 256 -9.29 -24.01 -7.52
CA ASP A 256 -10.24 -22.92 -7.58
C ASP A 256 -9.48 -21.59 -7.63
N LYS A 257 -9.68 -20.83 -8.71
CA LYS A 257 -9.05 -19.53 -8.93
C LYS A 257 -9.69 -18.39 -8.13
N ARG A 258 -10.65 -18.72 -7.28
CA ARG A 258 -11.24 -17.79 -6.31
C ARG A 258 -10.45 -17.87 -5.00
N ILE A 259 -10.18 -16.74 -4.35
CA ILE A 259 -9.64 -16.71 -2.98
C ILE A 259 -10.65 -16.01 -2.07
N ILE A 260 -10.96 -16.67 -0.96
CA ILE A 260 -11.86 -16.15 0.08
C ILE A 260 -11.02 -15.50 1.17
N VAL A 261 -11.29 -14.22 1.45
CA VAL A 261 -10.61 -13.44 2.47
C VAL A 261 -11.52 -13.31 3.68
N VAL A 262 -11.12 -13.87 4.82
CA VAL A 262 -11.82 -13.80 6.11
C VAL A 262 -11.04 -12.96 7.13
N GLU A 263 -11.60 -12.72 8.32
CA GLU A 263 -10.95 -11.89 9.33
C GLU A 263 -9.94 -12.65 10.18
N GLY A 264 -10.24 -13.89 10.55
CA GLY A 264 -9.55 -14.60 11.63
C GLY A 264 -8.87 -15.90 11.24
N TYR A 265 -7.91 -16.29 12.07
CA TYR A 265 -7.21 -17.58 11.96
C TYR A 265 -8.16 -18.78 12.03
N MET A 266 -9.14 -18.71 12.95
CA MET A 266 -10.07 -19.81 13.19
C MET A 266 -11.03 -20.01 12.02
N ASP A 267 -11.45 -18.94 11.35
CA ASP A 267 -12.29 -19.01 10.16
C ASP A 267 -11.57 -19.76 9.04
N VAL A 268 -10.30 -19.40 8.79
CA VAL A 268 -9.47 -20.11 7.80
C VAL A 268 -9.35 -21.59 8.14
N ILE A 269 -9.00 -21.91 9.40
CA ILE A 269 -8.78 -23.31 9.82
C ILE A 269 -10.07 -24.12 9.69
N SER A 270 -11.18 -23.57 10.11
CA SER A 270 -12.50 -24.24 9.99
C SER A 270 -12.89 -24.46 8.53
N LEU A 271 -12.81 -23.41 7.70
CA LEU A 271 -13.13 -23.53 6.28
C LEU A 271 -12.21 -24.56 5.59
N TYR A 272 -10.91 -24.51 5.88
CA TYR A 272 -9.94 -25.47 5.34
C TYR A 272 -10.30 -26.91 5.73
N GLN A 273 -10.70 -27.16 6.97
CA GLN A 273 -11.10 -28.49 7.45
C GLN A 273 -12.29 -29.07 6.69
N PHE A 274 -13.22 -28.22 6.25
CA PHE A 274 -14.35 -28.61 5.43
C PHE A 274 -14.06 -28.60 3.92
N GLY A 275 -12.77 -28.51 3.52
CA GLY A 275 -12.34 -28.60 2.13
C GLY A 275 -12.48 -27.28 1.34
N ILE A 276 -12.65 -26.15 2.02
CA ILE A 276 -12.58 -24.81 1.41
C ILE A 276 -11.14 -24.31 1.61
N ILE A 277 -10.22 -24.85 0.83
CA ILE A 277 -8.77 -24.67 1.01
C ILE A 277 -8.25 -23.34 0.48
N ASN A 278 -9.02 -22.65 -0.35
CA ASN A 278 -8.73 -21.37 -0.98
C ASN A 278 -9.08 -20.17 -0.08
N THR A 279 -8.91 -20.33 1.24
CA THR A 279 -9.24 -19.29 2.22
C THR A 279 -7.99 -18.72 2.86
N VAL A 280 -7.95 -17.39 3.02
CA VAL A 280 -6.87 -16.64 3.68
C VAL A 280 -7.46 -15.65 4.68
N ALA A 281 -6.63 -15.21 5.65
CA ALA A 281 -7.04 -14.14 6.55
C ALA A 281 -6.03 -12.99 6.56
N SER A 282 -6.54 -11.79 6.88
CA SER A 282 -5.71 -10.65 7.25
C SER A 282 -5.05 -10.91 8.62
N LEU A 283 -3.98 -10.16 8.93
CA LEU A 283 -3.19 -10.38 10.15
C LEU A 283 -3.49 -9.32 11.22
N GLY A 284 -4.79 -9.11 11.50
CA GLY A 284 -5.25 -8.12 12.47
C GLY A 284 -5.08 -6.67 12.00
N THR A 285 -5.10 -6.46 10.70
CA THR A 285 -5.07 -5.12 10.07
C THR A 285 -6.07 -5.08 8.92
N ALA A 286 -6.55 -3.89 8.57
CA ALA A 286 -7.28 -3.72 7.33
C ALA A 286 -6.43 -4.18 6.13
N LEU A 287 -7.10 -4.68 5.09
CA LEU A 287 -6.45 -5.12 3.86
C LEU A 287 -5.63 -3.99 3.24
N THR A 288 -4.41 -4.29 2.81
CA THR A 288 -3.48 -3.32 2.23
C THR A 288 -3.37 -3.50 0.71
N GLU A 289 -2.85 -2.48 0.02
CA GLU A 289 -2.58 -2.57 -1.42
C GLU A 289 -1.59 -3.69 -1.77
N SER A 290 -0.55 -3.88 -0.96
CA SER A 290 0.43 -4.98 -1.14
C SER A 290 -0.22 -6.35 -1.03
N GLN A 291 -1.11 -6.55 -0.05
CA GLN A 291 -1.89 -7.79 0.09
C GLN A 291 -2.87 -7.98 -1.08
N GLY A 292 -3.50 -6.89 -1.55
CA GLY A 292 -4.39 -6.94 -2.71
C GLY A 292 -3.66 -7.34 -4.00
N ARG A 293 -2.47 -6.79 -4.25
CA ARG A 293 -1.62 -7.19 -5.39
C ARG A 293 -1.17 -8.65 -5.28
N LEU A 294 -0.85 -9.08 -4.05
CA LEU A 294 -0.49 -10.46 -3.79
C LEU A 294 -1.66 -11.42 -4.08
N LEU A 295 -2.88 -11.07 -3.67
CA LEU A 295 -4.09 -11.83 -4.01
C LEU A 295 -4.32 -11.88 -5.52
N LYS A 296 -4.19 -10.75 -6.22
CA LYS A 296 -4.37 -10.65 -7.68
C LYS A 296 -3.43 -11.59 -8.45
N LYS A 297 -2.24 -11.88 -7.92
CA LYS A 297 -1.28 -12.81 -8.53
C LYS A 297 -1.76 -14.26 -8.49
N TYR A 298 -2.58 -14.64 -7.50
CA TYR A 298 -3.00 -16.03 -7.26
C TYR A 298 -4.49 -16.29 -7.48
N ALA A 299 -5.30 -15.24 -7.67
CA ALA A 299 -6.74 -15.35 -7.83
C ALA A 299 -7.27 -14.55 -9.02
N GLU A 300 -8.21 -15.13 -9.75
CA GLU A 300 -9.00 -14.45 -10.78
C GLU A 300 -10.20 -13.69 -10.16
N GLU A 301 -10.71 -14.20 -9.01
CA GLU A 301 -11.79 -13.59 -8.25
C GLU A 301 -11.46 -13.62 -6.75
N ILE A 302 -11.68 -12.50 -6.06
CA ILE A 302 -11.47 -12.36 -4.62
C ILE A 302 -12.83 -12.18 -3.95
N ILE A 303 -13.12 -12.99 -2.92
CA ILE A 303 -14.38 -12.95 -2.20
C ILE A 303 -14.11 -12.52 -0.76
N ILE A 304 -14.59 -11.35 -0.35
CA ILE A 304 -14.48 -10.87 1.03
C ILE A 304 -15.64 -11.46 1.85
N SER A 305 -15.31 -12.12 2.96
CA SER A 305 -16.26 -12.67 3.92
C SER A 305 -15.87 -12.23 5.34
N TYR A 306 -16.19 -10.99 5.67
CA TYR A 306 -15.96 -10.41 6.99
C TYR A 306 -17.23 -10.51 7.85
N ASP A 307 -17.06 -10.29 9.15
CA ASP A 307 -18.15 -10.39 10.12
C ASP A 307 -19.29 -9.41 9.80
N ALA A 308 -20.50 -9.79 10.15
CA ALA A 308 -21.71 -9.01 9.81
C ALA A 308 -21.92 -7.78 10.72
N ASP A 309 -21.03 -7.52 11.67
CA ASP A 309 -21.08 -6.35 12.56
C ASP A 309 -20.72 -5.04 11.81
N THR A 310 -20.88 -3.91 12.49
CA THR A 310 -20.65 -2.59 11.88
C THR A 310 -19.18 -2.40 11.49
N ALA A 311 -18.25 -2.87 12.32
CA ALA A 311 -16.82 -2.76 12.07
C ALA A 311 -16.40 -3.62 10.87
N GLY A 312 -16.93 -4.84 10.76
CA GLY A 312 -16.71 -5.73 9.62
C GLY A 312 -17.31 -5.18 8.33
N GLN A 313 -18.48 -4.53 8.38
CA GLN A 313 -19.09 -3.88 7.21
C GLN A 313 -18.22 -2.72 6.68
N ASP A 314 -17.68 -1.88 7.55
CA ASP A 314 -16.78 -0.80 7.18
C ASP A 314 -15.44 -1.33 6.63
N ALA A 315 -14.92 -2.40 7.24
CA ALA A 315 -13.72 -3.08 6.75
C ALA A 315 -13.97 -3.71 5.37
N THR A 316 -15.12 -4.34 5.17
CA THR A 316 -15.58 -4.89 3.88
C THR A 316 -15.59 -3.80 2.81
N MET A 317 -16.20 -2.65 3.08
CA MET A 317 -16.28 -1.54 2.12
C MET A 317 -14.90 -0.98 1.74
N ARG A 318 -14.02 -0.82 2.72
CA ARG A 318 -12.64 -0.37 2.46
C ARG A 318 -11.87 -1.40 1.61
N GLY A 319 -11.96 -2.68 1.97
CA GLY A 319 -11.33 -3.77 1.22
C GLY A 319 -11.81 -3.89 -0.21
N LEU A 320 -13.15 -3.80 -0.42
CA LEU A 320 -13.77 -3.84 -1.74
C LEU A 320 -13.29 -2.70 -2.64
N ASN A 321 -13.32 -1.47 -2.14
CA ASN A 321 -12.86 -0.32 -2.91
C ASN A 321 -11.37 -0.47 -3.27
N LEU A 322 -10.53 -0.80 -2.29
CA LEU A 322 -9.09 -1.00 -2.50
C LEU A 322 -8.81 -2.08 -3.56
N LEU A 323 -9.44 -3.25 -3.46
CA LEU A 323 -9.23 -4.34 -4.41
C LEU A 323 -9.77 -3.99 -5.81
N ASN A 324 -10.92 -3.31 -5.88
CA ASN A 324 -11.47 -2.83 -7.15
C ASN A 324 -10.55 -1.81 -7.81
N ASP A 325 -10.00 -0.86 -7.03
CA ASP A 325 -9.12 0.20 -7.55
C ASP A 325 -7.82 -0.35 -8.14
N ILE A 326 -7.30 -1.46 -7.59
CA ILE A 326 -6.14 -2.17 -8.17
C ILE A 326 -6.53 -3.18 -9.27
N GLY A 327 -7.79 -3.20 -9.68
CA GLY A 327 -8.31 -3.99 -10.80
C GLY A 327 -8.49 -5.47 -10.51
N CYS A 328 -8.86 -5.82 -9.29
CA CYS A 328 -9.29 -7.17 -8.93
C CYS A 328 -10.79 -7.34 -9.25
N ASN A 329 -11.18 -8.55 -9.65
CA ASN A 329 -12.58 -8.96 -9.64
C ASN A 329 -12.99 -9.32 -8.21
N VAL A 330 -13.84 -8.50 -7.59
CA VAL A 330 -14.13 -8.61 -6.16
C VAL A 330 -15.61 -8.81 -5.91
N LYS A 331 -15.93 -9.76 -5.03
CA LYS A 331 -17.28 -10.02 -4.53
C LYS A 331 -17.33 -10.05 -3.01
N VAL A 332 -18.52 -9.96 -2.46
CA VAL A 332 -18.80 -10.05 -1.02
C VAL A 332 -19.68 -11.26 -0.75
N LEU A 333 -19.22 -12.11 0.14
CA LEU A 333 -20.03 -13.17 0.69
C LEU A 333 -20.68 -12.65 1.98
N LEU A 334 -22.00 -12.70 2.04
CA LEU A 334 -22.76 -12.34 3.21
C LEU A 334 -23.16 -13.59 3.97
N ILE A 335 -22.64 -13.74 5.18
CA ILE A 335 -23.07 -14.79 6.10
C ILE A 335 -24.39 -14.37 6.75
N PRO A 336 -25.37 -15.28 6.94
CA PRO A 336 -26.60 -14.99 7.66
C PRO A 336 -26.35 -14.42 9.07
N LYS A 337 -27.22 -13.49 9.52
CA LYS A 337 -27.06 -12.78 10.81
C LYS A 337 -26.81 -13.74 11.98
N GLY A 338 -25.89 -13.37 12.87
CA GLY A 338 -25.54 -14.08 14.09
C GLY A 338 -24.55 -15.21 13.91
N LYS A 339 -23.94 -15.36 12.72
CA LYS A 339 -22.92 -16.39 12.45
C LYS A 339 -21.69 -15.75 11.81
N ASP A 340 -20.51 -16.22 12.23
CA ASP A 340 -19.26 -16.03 11.52
C ASP A 340 -19.04 -17.20 10.52
N PRO A 341 -18.00 -17.15 9.65
CA PRO A 341 -17.68 -18.23 8.72
C PRO A 341 -17.45 -19.58 9.44
N ASP A 342 -16.78 -19.56 10.60
CA ASP A 342 -16.50 -20.74 11.44
C ASP A 342 -17.80 -21.40 11.92
N GLU A 343 -18.72 -20.62 12.50
CA GLU A 343 -20.00 -21.12 13.00
C GLU A 343 -20.90 -21.60 11.86
N PHE A 344 -20.96 -20.86 10.77
CA PHE A 344 -21.79 -21.19 9.62
C PHE A 344 -21.39 -22.54 9.01
N ILE A 345 -20.10 -22.77 8.73
CA ILE A 345 -19.64 -24.00 8.07
C ILE A 345 -19.85 -25.23 8.97
N LYS A 346 -19.64 -25.07 10.28
CA LYS A 346 -19.88 -26.15 11.27
C LYS A 346 -21.33 -26.56 11.41
N THR A 347 -22.25 -25.62 11.19
CA THR A 347 -23.68 -25.84 11.33
C THR A 347 -24.32 -26.35 10.04
N ASN A 348 -23.94 -25.77 8.91
CA ASN A 348 -24.61 -25.96 7.62
C ASN A 348 -23.80 -26.78 6.61
N GLY A 349 -22.52 -27.03 6.89
CA GLY A 349 -21.64 -27.85 6.05
C GLY A 349 -21.07 -27.12 4.85
N ALA A 350 -20.13 -27.80 4.17
CA ALA A 350 -19.36 -27.25 3.06
C ALA A 350 -20.21 -26.91 1.83
N GLU A 351 -21.23 -27.71 1.52
CA GLU A 351 -22.09 -27.49 0.34
C GLU A 351 -22.89 -26.19 0.47
N ALA A 352 -23.45 -25.95 1.66
CA ALA A 352 -24.16 -24.70 1.94
C ALA A 352 -23.24 -23.49 1.87
N PHE A 353 -21.98 -23.62 2.34
CA PHE A 353 -21.00 -22.56 2.24
C PHE A 353 -20.61 -22.28 0.77
N ARG A 354 -20.38 -23.32 -0.04
CA ARG A 354 -20.11 -23.15 -1.48
C ARG A 354 -21.24 -22.43 -2.21
N LYS A 355 -22.50 -22.75 -1.88
CA LYS A 355 -23.66 -22.02 -2.42
C LYS A 355 -23.65 -20.53 -2.05
N LEU A 356 -23.19 -20.16 -0.84
CA LEU A 356 -23.01 -18.76 -0.48
C LEU A 356 -21.87 -18.11 -1.30
N VAL A 357 -20.77 -18.83 -1.54
CA VAL A 357 -19.66 -18.38 -2.38
C VAL A 357 -20.14 -18.12 -3.81
N ASP A 358 -20.91 -19.04 -4.39
CA ASP A 358 -21.43 -18.90 -5.75
C ASP A 358 -22.43 -17.73 -5.89
N ASN A 359 -23.16 -17.40 -4.80
CA ASN A 359 -24.10 -16.29 -4.73
C ASN A 359 -23.49 -15.00 -4.11
N ALA A 360 -22.17 -14.90 -4.06
CA ALA A 360 -21.49 -13.72 -3.56
C ALA A 360 -21.83 -12.48 -4.40
N LEU A 361 -22.10 -11.36 -3.73
CA LEU A 361 -22.56 -10.11 -4.33
C LEU A 361 -21.38 -9.35 -4.96
N THR A 362 -21.64 -8.74 -6.11
CA THR A 362 -20.70 -7.76 -6.67
C THR A 362 -20.58 -6.53 -5.77
N LEU A 363 -19.54 -5.70 -5.99
CA LEU A 363 -19.37 -4.44 -5.27
C LEU A 363 -20.62 -3.54 -5.39
N VAL A 364 -21.22 -3.47 -6.58
CA VAL A 364 -22.41 -2.66 -6.84
C VAL A 364 -23.61 -3.20 -6.07
N GLU A 365 -23.89 -4.51 -6.16
CA GLU A 365 -24.97 -5.16 -5.45
C GLU A 365 -24.86 -4.99 -3.93
N TYR A 366 -23.63 -5.13 -3.40
CA TYR A 366 -23.39 -4.93 -1.98
C TYR A 366 -23.67 -3.48 -1.57
N LYS A 367 -23.18 -2.48 -2.32
CA LYS A 367 -23.45 -1.05 -2.05
C LYS A 367 -24.95 -0.74 -2.06
N ILE A 368 -25.66 -1.23 -3.07
CA ILE A 368 -27.12 -1.04 -3.17
C ILE A 368 -27.84 -1.71 -2.00
N LYS A 369 -27.43 -2.93 -1.62
CA LYS A 369 -27.99 -3.65 -0.48
C LYS A 369 -27.78 -2.93 0.85
N MET A 370 -26.57 -2.37 1.07
CA MET A 370 -26.30 -1.57 2.27
C MET A 370 -27.11 -0.27 2.28
N LEU A 371 -27.25 0.38 1.14
CA LEU A 371 -28.05 1.58 1.00
C LEU A 371 -29.53 1.32 1.33
N LYS A 372 -30.08 0.18 0.86
CA LYS A 372 -31.45 -0.23 1.15
C LYS A 372 -31.70 -0.53 2.63
N LYS A 373 -30.66 -0.92 3.38
CA LYS A 373 -30.76 -1.12 4.84
C LYS A 373 -30.78 0.19 5.63
N GLN A 374 -30.18 1.25 5.09
CA GLN A 374 -30.01 2.53 5.77
C GLN A 374 -31.16 3.51 5.51
N ILE A 375 -31.90 3.34 4.42
CA ILE A 375 -32.94 4.26 3.99
C ILE A 375 -34.28 3.54 4.02
N ASP A 376 -35.25 4.14 4.68
CA ASP A 376 -36.63 3.66 4.64
C ASP A 376 -37.26 3.96 3.28
N THR A 377 -37.33 2.95 2.43
CA THR A 377 -37.90 3.06 1.09
C THR A 377 -39.43 2.90 1.05
N THR A 378 -40.12 2.87 2.18
CA THR A 378 -41.58 2.86 2.23
C THR A 378 -42.19 4.24 2.02
N THR A 379 -41.46 5.30 2.37
CA THR A 379 -41.86 6.71 2.16
C THR A 379 -41.40 7.22 0.78
N ILE A 380 -42.09 8.23 0.25
CA ILE A 380 -41.74 8.85 -1.04
C ILE A 380 -40.36 9.53 -0.94
N GLU A 381 -40.11 10.28 0.13
CA GLU A 381 -38.83 10.95 0.37
C GLU A 381 -37.68 9.93 0.49
N GLY A 382 -37.91 8.83 1.18
CA GLY A 382 -36.94 7.76 1.30
C GLY A 382 -36.66 7.08 -0.03
N LYS A 383 -37.69 6.81 -0.86
CA LYS A 383 -37.52 6.30 -2.24
C LYS A 383 -36.66 7.25 -3.07
N ILE A 384 -36.97 8.56 -3.06
CA ILE A 384 -36.19 9.57 -3.81
C ILE A 384 -34.74 9.60 -3.32
N SER A 385 -34.53 9.60 -2.00
CA SER A 385 -33.17 9.57 -1.43
C SER A 385 -32.39 8.32 -1.81
N PHE A 386 -33.03 7.15 -1.78
CA PHE A 386 -32.44 5.88 -2.19
C PHE A 386 -32.07 5.91 -3.69
N LEU A 387 -33.01 6.31 -4.56
CA LEU A 387 -32.79 6.34 -6.00
C LEU A 387 -31.66 7.30 -6.41
N ASN A 388 -31.59 8.46 -5.76
CA ASN A 388 -30.49 9.41 -5.98
C ASN A 388 -29.14 8.80 -5.60
N LYS A 389 -29.02 8.18 -4.44
CA LYS A 389 -27.77 7.52 -4.01
C LYS A 389 -27.45 6.27 -4.84
N ALA A 390 -28.47 5.54 -5.29
CA ALA A 390 -28.28 4.42 -6.23
C ALA A 390 -27.74 4.91 -7.57
N ALA A 391 -28.24 6.04 -8.08
CA ALA A 391 -27.72 6.68 -9.28
C ALA A 391 -26.24 7.09 -9.13
N ASP A 392 -25.80 7.57 -7.93
CA ASP A 392 -24.40 7.85 -7.64
C ASP A 392 -23.51 6.60 -7.70
N ILE A 393 -24.04 5.45 -7.29
CA ILE A 393 -23.34 4.16 -7.36
C ILE A 393 -23.24 3.69 -8.81
N ILE A 394 -24.36 3.71 -9.54
CA ILE A 394 -24.46 3.21 -10.92
C ILE A 394 -23.66 4.10 -11.87
N ALA A 395 -23.61 5.41 -11.65
CA ALA A 395 -22.80 6.35 -12.46
C ALA A 395 -21.29 6.01 -12.46
N LYS A 396 -20.81 5.28 -11.45
CA LYS A 396 -19.41 4.84 -11.33
C LYS A 396 -19.13 3.50 -12.00
N ILE A 397 -20.14 2.86 -12.57
CA ILE A 397 -19.97 1.60 -13.31
C ILE A 397 -19.39 1.93 -14.68
N ASP A 398 -18.22 1.39 -14.97
CA ASP A 398 -17.56 1.60 -16.25
C ASP A 398 -18.22 0.80 -17.39
N ASN A 399 -18.84 -0.36 -17.11
CA ASN A 399 -19.48 -1.20 -18.12
C ASN A 399 -20.89 -0.70 -18.45
N SER A 400 -21.07 -0.16 -19.66
CA SER A 400 -22.35 0.36 -20.11
C SER A 400 -23.47 -0.70 -20.12
N VAL A 401 -23.15 -1.95 -20.43
CA VAL A 401 -24.12 -3.06 -20.39
C VAL A 401 -24.48 -3.39 -18.94
N GLU A 402 -23.49 -3.48 -18.06
CA GLU A 402 -23.72 -3.69 -16.64
C GLU A 402 -24.51 -2.52 -16.03
N GLN A 403 -24.18 -1.29 -16.40
CA GLN A 403 -24.89 -0.10 -15.97
C GLN A 403 -26.37 -0.15 -16.41
N GLU A 404 -26.64 -0.51 -17.66
CA GLU A 404 -27.99 -0.66 -18.19
C GLU A 404 -28.78 -1.74 -17.45
N MET A 405 -28.17 -2.87 -17.13
CA MET A 405 -28.82 -3.96 -16.38
C MET A 405 -29.23 -3.51 -14.97
N TYR A 406 -28.37 -2.74 -14.27
CA TYR A 406 -28.74 -2.18 -12.96
C TYR A 406 -29.81 -1.11 -13.07
N ILE A 407 -29.80 -0.26 -14.11
CA ILE A 407 -30.85 0.72 -14.36
C ILE A 407 -32.19 0.00 -14.56
N LYS A 408 -32.24 -1.02 -15.42
CA LYS A 408 -33.45 -1.82 -15.66
C LYS A 408 -33.97 -2.45 -14.36
N LYS A 409 -33.09 -3.07 -13.58
CA LYS A 409 -33.44 -3.73 -12.32
C LYS A 409 -34.02 -2.75 -11.30
N ILE A 410 -33.35 -1.62 -11.06
CA ILE A 410 -33.80 -0.62 -10.08
C ILE A 410 -35.08 0.07 -10.56
N SER A 411 -35.20 0.37 -11.85
CA SER A 411 -36.41 0.98 -12.41
C SER A 411 -37.63 0.06 -12.22
N ALA A 412 -37.47 -1.24 -12.45
CA ALA A 412 -38.52 -2.22 -12.22
C ALA A 412 -38.86 -2.38 -10.73
N ASP A 413 -37.85 -2.45 -9.84
CA ASP A 413 -38.04 -2.66 -8.40
C ASP A 413 -38.78 -1.49 -7.71
N TYR A 414 -38.67 -0.27 -8.25
CA TYR A 414 -39.24 0.95 -7.66
C TYR A 414 -40.30 1.65 -8.48
N ASP A 415 -40.73 1.02 -9.58
CA ASP A 415 -41.77 1.52 -10.51
C ASP A 415 -41.49 2.96 -11.01
N ILE A 416 -40.30 3.15 -11.56
CA ILE A 416 -39.88 4.42 -12.21
C ILE A 416 -39.43 4.16 -13.63
N SER A 417 -39.53 5.20 -14.50
CA SER A 417 -39.06 5.05 -15.87
C SER A 417 -37.54 4.93 -15.94
N GLN A 418 -37.06 4.14 -16.89
CA GLN A 418 -35.60 4.00 -17.13
C GLN A 418 -35.00 5.35 -17.56
N GLU A 419 -35.75 6.15 -18.34
CA GLU A 419 -35.35 7.48 -18.81
C GLU A 419 -35.04 8.43 -17.61
N SER A 420 -35.85 8.36 -16.54
CA SER A 420 -35.63 9.15 -15.35
C SER A 420 -34.32 8.75 -14.66
N MET A 421 -34.03 7.45 -14.52
CA MET A 421 -32.77 6.95 -13.98
C MET A 421 -31.57 7.31 -14.88
N TYR A 422 -31.69 7.15 -16.19
CA TYR A 422 -30.64 7.57 -17.14
C TYR A 422 -30.33 9.06 -17.01
N THR A 423 -31.35 9.91 -16.94
CA THR A 423 -31.20 11.35 -16.78
C THR A 423 -30.43 11.70 -15.50
N GLU A 424 -30.77 11.06 -14.38
CA GLU A 424 -30.10 11.27 -13.11
C GLU A 424 -28.65 10.78 -13.13
N ILE A 425 -28.36 9.67 -13.80
CA ILE A 425 -27.01 9.11 -13.94
C ILE A 425 -26.16 10.02 -14.86
N ILE A 426 -26.69 10.49 -15.98
CA ILE A 426 -25.97 11.39 -16.90
C ILE A 426 -25.57 12.70 -16.20
N LYS A 427 -26.44 13.28 -15.35
CA LYS A 427 -26.10 14.47 -14.55
C LYS A 427 -24.88 14.24 -13.62
N ARG A 428 -24.59 12.98 -13.23
CA ARG A 428 -23.50 12.58 -12.34
C ARG A 428 -22.24 12.15 -13.07
N ILE A 429 -22.39 11.70 -14.31
CA ILE A 429 -21.26 11.43 -15.20
C ILE A 429 -20.71 12.78 -15.63
N LYS A 430 -19.73 13.33 -14.89
CA LYS A 430 -18.98 14.51 -15.32
C LYS A 430 -18.44 14.23 -16.72
N PRO A 431 -18.62 15.12 -17.71
CA PRO A 431 -18.02 14.94 -19.01
C PRO A 431 -16.51 14.81 -18.85
N LYS A 432 -15.96 13.64 -19.18
CA LYS A 432 -14.51 13.46 -19.34
C LYS A 432 -14.09 14.30 -20.54
N GLY A 433 -13.58 15.49 -20.26
CA GLY A 433 -12.66 16.20 -21.13
C GLY A 433 -13.23 16.99 -22.28
N ASN A 434 -13.28 18.27 -22.11
CA ASN A 434 -12.67 19.18 -23.06
C ASN A 434 -11.60 19.95 -22.30
N PHE A 435 -10.33 19.62 -22.57
CA PHE A 435 -9.20 20.39 -22.12
C PHE A 435 -9.30 21.81 -22.71
N LYS A 436 -9.87 22.74 -21.96
CA LYS A 436 -9.56 24.15 -22.03
C LYS A 436 -8.99 24.55 -20.69
N SER A 437 -7.70 24.85 -20.75
CA SER A 437 -6.85 25.34 -19.70
C SER A 437 -7.48 26.51 -18.93
N THR A 438 -7.92 26.26 -17.71
CA THR A 438 -7.90 27.25 -16.63
C THR A 438 -7.83 26.43 -15.32
N VAL A 439 -6.62 26.19 -14.86
CA VAL A 439 -6.36 25.50 -13.60
C VAL A 439 -6.69 26.45 -12.46
N LYS A 440 -7.87 26.31 -11.89
CA LYS A 440 -8.12 26.68 -10.49
C LYS A 440 -7.73 25.47 -9.65
N VAL A 441 -6.65 25.60 -8.91
CA VAL A 441 -6.18 24.62 -7.95
C VAL A 441 -7.21 24.52 -6.82
N GLU A 442 -8.06 23.49 -6.82
CA GLU A 442 -8.88 23.14 -5.65
C GLU A 442 -8.06 22.29 -4.68
N GLN A 443 -7.83 22.83 -3.50
CA GLN A 443 -7.18 22.16 -2.39
C GLN A 443 -8.10 21.06 -1.78
N PRO A 444 -7.57 19.90 -1.34
CA PRO A 444 -8.36 18.89 -0.64
C PRO A 444 -8.77 19.38 0.75
N LYS A 445 -10.06 19.28 1.06
CA LYS A 445 -10.62 19.61 2.38
C LYS A 445 -10.27 18.51 3.39
N ALA A 446 -9.42 18.79 4.34
CA ALA A 446 -9.14 17.99 5.53
C ALA A 446 -9.21 18.85 6.83
N THR A 447 -9.53 18.23 7.95
CA THR A 447 -9.88 18.83 9.25
C THR A 447 -8.76 19.61 9.97
N ARG A 448 -9.12 20.58 10.79
CA ARG A 448 -8.44 21.85 11.10
C ARG A 448 -7.39 21.85 12.23
N LYS A 449 -6.88 20.74 12.77
CA LYS A 449 -5.97 20.79 13.95
C LYS A 449 -4.57 20.16 13.81
N GLU A 450 -4.30 19.31 12.81
CA GLU A 450 -2.95 18.72 12.59
C GLU A 450 -2.24 19.24 11.34
N ARG A 451 -2.81 20.23 10.67
CA ARG A 451 -2.48 20.69 9.30
C ARG A 451 -1.34 21.69 9.17
N ASN A 452 -0.77 22.24 10.23
CA ASN A 452 0.07 23.44 10.04
C ASN A 452 1.54 23.20 9.68
N ASN A 453 2.15 22.04 9.95
CA ASN A 453 3.56 21.79 9.60
C ASN A 453 3.73 20.89 8.38
N GLN A 454 2.92 19.84 8.24
CA GLN A 454 2.99 18.90 7.10
C GLN A 454 2.61 19.55 5.76
N THR A 455 1.65 20.49 5.77
CA THR A 455 1.20 21.21 4.57
C THR A 455 2.25 22.18 3.98
N TYR A 456 3.17 22.71 4.80
CA TYR A 456 4.22 23.62 4.31
C TYR A 456 5.34 22.86 3.61
N GLU A 457 5.76 21.74 4.16
CA GLU A 457 6.82 20.90 3.59
C GLU A 457 6.37 20.23 2.30
N ASP A 458 5.12 19.77 2.22
CA ASP A 458 4.54 19.17 1.02
C ASP A 458 4.43 20.18 -0.15
N ASN A 459 4.00 21.42 0.14
CA ASN A 459 3.92 22.48 -0.87
C ASN A 459 5.30 22.90 -1.37
N LEU A 460 6.27 23.05 -0.45
CA LEU A 460 7.63 23.41 -0.78
C LEU A 460 8.28 22.34 -1.68
N ALA A 461 8.14 21.07 -1.27
CA ALA A 461 8.61 19.93 -2.04
C ALA A 461 8.05 19.90 -3.47
N TYR A 462 6.75 20.17 -3.61
CA TYR A 462 6.07 20.19 -4.91
C TYR A 462 6.61 21.31 -5.82
N TYR A 463 6.77 22.53 -5.30
CA TYR A 463 7.34 23.65 -6.07
C TYR A 463 8.79 23.40 -6.48
N GLU A 464 9.61 22.82 -5.62
CA GLU A 464 10.97 22.40 -5.93
C GLU A 464 10.99 21.39 -7.10
N ARG A 465 10.10 20.41 -7.09
CA ARG A 465 9.97 19.41 -8.17
C ARG A 465 9.53 20.03 -9.49
N ILE A 466 8.69 21.06 -9.48
CA ILE A 466 8.33 21.79 -10.71
C ILE A 466 9.59 22.46 -11.31
N ILE A 467 10.42 23.15 -10.51
CA ILE A 467 11.66 23.76 -11.00
C ILE A 467 12.57 22.70 -11.63
N LEU A 468 12.81 21.58 -10.93
CA LEU A 468 13.67 20.51 -11.42
C LEU A 468 13.11 19.88 -12.72
N SER A 469 11.80 19.71 -12.80
CA SER A 469 11.14 19.19 -14.02
C SER A 469 11.27 20.15 -15.20
N LEU A 470 11.14 21.46 -14.97
CA LEU A 470 11.34 22.49 -16.03
C LEU A 470 12.78 22.52 -16.52
N LEU A 471 13.77 22.41 -15.62
CA LEU A 471 15.18 22.33 -15.98
C LEU A 471 15.54 21.04 -16.73
N CYS A 472 14.81 19.95 -16.43
CA CYS A 472 14.94 18.68 -17.15
C CYS A 472 14.39 18.77 -18.57
N ILE A 473 13.26 19.49 -18.76
CA ILE A 473 12.62 19.70 -20.07
C ILE A 473 13.41 20.66 -20.93
N ASP A 474 13.88 21.77 -20.35
CA ASP A 474 14.66 22.82 -21.01
C ASP A 474 15.84 23.24 -20.15
N ASN A 475 16.99 22.62 -20.38
CA ASN A 475 18.22 22.86 -19.63
C ASN A 475 18.81 24.25 -19.87
N SER A 476 18.43 24.97 -20.95
CA SER A 476 18.87 26.33 -21.24
C SER A 476 18.39 27.34 -20.19
N LEU A 477 17.31 27.02 -19.49
CA LEU A 477 16.75 27.85 -18.42
C LEU A 477 17.72 28.01 -17.24
N TYR A 478 18.57 27.00 -16.98
CA TYR A 478 19.51 27.05 -15.85
C TYR A 478 20.37 28.28 -15.86
N LYS A 479 20.97 28.63 -17.01
CA LYS A 479 21.81 29.82 -17.15
C LYS A 479 21.12 31.15 -16.81
N LYS A 480 19.78 31.17 -16.87
CA LYS A 480 18.98 32.38 -16.61
C LYS A 480 18.57 32.49 -15.14
N VAL A 481 18.81 31.45 -14.36
CA VAL A 481 18.37 31.37 -12.93
C VAL A 481 19.50 30.86 -12.02
N GLU A 482 20.71 30.59 -12.53
CA GLU A 482 21.83 30.04 -11.76
C GLU A 482 22.32 30.95 -10.61
N ASP A 483 22.03 32.24 -10.68
CA ASP A 483 22.24 33.21 -9.61
C ASP A 483 21.25 33.11 -8.46
N LYS A 484 20.09 32.45 -8.68
CA LYS A 484 18.96 32.37 -7.74
C LYS A 484 18.79 30.98 -7.14
N ILE A 485 19.30 29.95 -7.80
CA ILE A 485 19.15 28.56 -7.34
C ILE A 485 20.51 27.86 -7.29
N ASN A 486 20.78 27.23 -6.15
CA ASN A 486 21.92 26.34 -5.93
C ASN A 486 21.40 25.04 -5.29
N ILE A 487 22.29 24.08 -4.98
CA ILE A 487 21.89 22.80 -4.36
C ILE A 487 21.22 23.02 -3.00
N GLU A 488 21.68 24.02 -2.22
CA GLU A 488 21.12 24.34 -0.90
C GLU A 488 19.73 25.00 -0.97
N PHE A 489 19.34 25.50 -2.14
CA PHE A 489 18.01 26.04 -2.39
C PHE A 489 16.94 24.98 -2.17
N PHE A 490 17.23 23.71 -2.49
CA PHE A 490 16.31 22.57 -2.33
C PHE A 490 16.35 22.03 -0.91
N THR A 491 15.21 21.90 -0.27
CA THR A 491 15.11 21.53 1.14
C THR A 491 15.07 20.02 1.36
N LEU A 492 14.41 19.27 0.47
CA LEU A 492 14.34 17.82 0.54
C LEU A 492 15.60 17.15 0.01
N GLU A 493 16.09 16.13 0.71
CA GLU A 493 17.28 15.38 0.31
C GLU A 493 17.13 14.74 -1.08
N GLU A 494 15.96 14.19 -1.40
CA GLU A 494 15.68 13.64 -2.73
C GLU A 494 15.78 14.70 -3.83
N ASN A 495 15.20 15.89 -3.60
CA ASN A 495 15.26 17.00 -4.55
C ASN A 495 16.68 17.55 -4.72
N ARG A 496 17.49 17.56 -3.66
CA ARG A 496 18.93 17.93 -3.73
C ARG A 496 19.71 16.98 -4.63
N LYS A 497 19.53 15.66 -4.46
CA LYS A 497 20.17 14.65 -5.30
C LYS A 497 19.83 14.83 -6.79
N VAL A 498 18.55 15.09 -7.08
CA VAL A 498 18.10 15.36 -8.45
C VAL A 498 18.71 16.65 -8.98
N ALA A 499 18.74 17.72 -8.17
CA ALA A 499 19.36 18.99 -8.54
C ALA A 499 20.86 18.84 -8.85
N GLU A 500 21.58 18.07 -8.02
CA GLU A 500 23.01 17.79 -8.17
C GLU A 500 23.32 17.13 -9.52
N VAL A 501 22.53 16.10 -9.87
CA VAL A 501 22.68 15.41 -11.17
C VAL A 501 22.33 16.34 -12.34
N ILE A 502 21.23 17.09 -12.26
CA ILE A 502 20.83 18.05 -13.30
C ILE A 502 21.92 19.10 -13.50
N PHE A 503 22.41 19.74 -12.42
CA PHE A 503 23.39 20.81 -12.51
C PHE A 503 24.74 20.31 -13.01
N THR A 504 25.18 19.13 -12.61
CA THR A 504 26.40 18.48 -13.10
C THR A 504 26.30 18.22 -14.60
N LYS A 505 25.21 17.60 -15.06
CA LYS A 505 25.01 17.31 -16.49
C LYS A 505 24.93 18.56 -17.35
N ILE A 506 24.31 19.64 -16.85
CA ILE A 506 24.26 20.92 -17.56
C ILE A 506 25.68 21.51 -17.68
N LYS A 507 26.48 21.49 -16.61
CA LYS A 507 27.87 21.94 -16.63
C LYS A 507 28.73 21.12 -17.60
N ASP A 508 28.56 19.83 -17.62
CA ASP A 508 29.26 18.88 -18.50
C ASP A 508 28.73 18.90 -19.94
N LYS A 509 27.72 19.70 -20.24
CA LYS A 509 27.02 19.74 -21.54
C LYS A 509 26.48 18.37 -22.00
N LYS A 510 26.08 17.51 -21.05
CA LYS A 510 25.47 16.20 -21.30
C LYS A 510 23.96 16.32 -21.37
N GLY A 511 23.32 15.46 -22.17
CA GLY A 511 21.87 15.36 -22.21
C GLY A 511 21.31 14.84 -20.89
N ILE A 512 20.16 15.38 -20.48
CA ILE A 512 19.42 14.89 -19.30
C ILE A 512 18.36 13.91 -19.78
N VAL A 513 18.43 12.66 -19.32
CA VAL A 513 17.39 11.66 -19.56
C VAL A 513 16.49 11.60 -18.33
N PRO A 514 15.19 11.96 -18.44
CA PRO A 514 14.29 12.00 -17.29
C PRO A 514 14.28 10.71 -16.46
N ALA A 515 14.32 9.54 -17.10
CA ALA A 515 14.29 8.25 -16.44
C ALA A 515 15.44 8.04 -15.43
N GLU A 516 16.61 8.64 -15.66
CA GLU A 516 17.73 8.57 -14.71
C GLU A 516 17.38 9.24 -13.37
N LEU A 517 16.70 10.40 -13.44
CA LEU A 517 16.32 11.18 -12.26
C LEU A 517 15.26 10.45 -11.42
N LEU A 518 14.39 9.69 -12.07
CA LEU A 518 13.33 8.92 -11.39
C LEU A 518 13.87 7.78 -10.52
N ASN A 519 15.09 7.31 -10.80
CA ASN A 519 15.74 6.25 -9.99
C ASN A 519 16.40 6.80 -8.71
N LEU A 520 16.58 8.12 -8.61
CA LEU A 520 17.21 8.77 -7.45
C LEU A 520 16.23 9.08 -6.32
N VAL A 521 14.95 8.89 -6.57
CA VAL A 521 13.86 9.28 -5.67
C VAL A 521 12.94 8.10 -5.33
N SER A 522 12.14 8.25 -4.28
CA SER A 522 11.12 7.28 -3.91
C SER A 522 10.08 7.07 -5.03
N SER A 523 9.40 5.93 -5.05
CA SER A 523 8.38 5.62 -6.07
C SER A 523 7.24 6.65 -6.09
N GLU A 524 6.91 7.25 -4.95
CA GLU A 524 5.92 8.33 -4.86
C GLU A 524 6.42 9.61 -5.53
N SER A 525 7.65 10.03 -5.21
CA SER A 525 8.30 11.18 -5.83
C SER A 525 8.52 10.97 -7.33
N ALA A 526 8.90 9.76 -7.76
CA ALA A 526 9.05 9.40 -9.16
C ALA A 526 7.74 9.57 -9.94
N SER A 527 6.60 9.17 -9.35
CA SER A 527 5.28 9.36 -9.95
C SER A 527 4.92 10.85 -10.13
N ILE A 528 5.30 11.71 -9.14
CA ILE A 528 5.09 13.16 -9.23
C ILE A 528 5.97 13.77 -10.33
N PHE A 529 7.26 13.44 -10.36
CA PHE A 529 8.18 13.91 -11.41
C PHE A 529 7.72 13.46 -12.80
N ALA A 530 7.31 12.19 -12.95
CA ALA A 530 6.82 11.66 -14.21
C ALA A 530 5.60 12.45 -14.72
N ARG A 531 4.66 12.77 -13.83
CA ARG A 531 3.49 13.58 -14.13
C ARG A 531 3.86 15.00 -14.60
N LEU A 532 4.74 15.65 -13.87
CA LEU A 532 5.21 17.01 -14.21
C LEU A 532 5.93 17.04 -15.57
N ILE A 533 6.81 16.08 -15.84
CA ILE A 533 7.57 15.99 -17.08
C ILE A 533 6.70 15.61 -18.28
N GLN A 534 5.62 14.82 -18.07
CA GLN A 534 4.73 14.35 -19.15
C GLN A 534 3.72 15.39 -19.62
N GLY A 535 3.40 16.41 -18.84
CA GLY A 535 2.44 17.39 -19.34
C GLY A 535 1.97 18.50 -18.41
N GLU A 536 2.21 18.43 -17.10
CA GLU A 536 1.77 19.50 -16.18
C GLU A 536 2.70 20.72 -16.19
N CYS A 537 3.97 20.57 -16.62
CA CYS A 537 4.95 21.66 -16.74
C CYS A 537 5.02 22.24 -18.15
N ASN A 538 3.89 22.43 -18.82
CA ASN A 538 3.84 23.05 -20.14
C ASN A 538 3.28 24.48 -19.98
N PHE A 539 4.15 25.41 -19.58
CA PHE A 539 3.79 26.83 -19.44
C PHE A 539 4.04 27.57 -20.75
N GLU A 540 3.26 28.62 -21.04
CA GLU A 540 3.49 29.48 -22.21
C GLU A 540 4.89 30.17 -22.15
N ASP A 541 5.35 30.51 -20.95
CA ASP A 541 6.69 31.03 -20.66
C ASP A 541 7.30 30.29 -19.45
N ASN A 542 8.15 29.32 -19.75
CA ASN A 542 8.82 28.50 -18.73
C ASN A 542 9.78 29.32 -17.86
N LEU A 543 10.43 30.37 -18.39
CA LEU A 543 11.30 31.21 -17.59
C LEU A 543 10.53 32.03 -16.57
N ARG A 544 9.42 32.63 -16.98
CA ARG A 544 8.54 33.37 -16.07
C ARG A 544 7.97 32.45 -14.99
N ALA A 545 7.54 31.26 -15.38
CA ALA A 545 7.06 30.24 -14.43
C ALA A 545 8.10 29.86 -13.37
N ILE A 546 9.35 29.61 -13.76
CA ILE A 546 10.45 29.35 -12.81
C ILE A 546 10.66 30.52 -11.86
N LEU A 547 10.73 31.74 -12.37
CA LEU A 547 10.95 32.94 -11.54
C LEU A 547 9.82 33.16 -10.54
N ASP A 548 8.58 32.96 -10.95
CA ASP A 548 7.40 33.08 -10.06
C ASP A 548 7.39 31.97 -8.99
N ILE A 549 7.83 30.75 -9.34
CA ILE A 549 7.94 29.64 -8.39
C ILE A 549 9.09 29.89 -7.39
N ILE A 550 10.23 30.40 -7.83
CA ILE A 550 11.33 30.79 -6.92
C ILE A 550 10.85 31.80 -5.88
N LYS A 551 10.13 32.86 -6.30
CA LYS A 551 9.52 33.84 -5.37
C LYS A 551 8.56 33.18 -4.39
N LYS A 552 7.72 32.24 -4.83
CA LYS A 552 6.81 31.50 -3.95
C LYS A 552 7.58 30.67 -2.90
N ILE A 553 8.64 29.96 -3.31
CA ILE A 553 9.49 29.17 -2.41
C ILE A 553 10.15 30.08 -1.37
N GLU A 554 10.72 31.21 -1.80
CA GLU A 554 11.31 32.21 -0.89
C GLU A 554 10.28 32.75 0.10
N GLY A 555 9.08 33.09 -0.38
CA GLY A 555 7.96 33.52 0.46
C GLY A 555 7.61 32.48 1.54
N ILE A 556 7.48 31.22 1.17
CA ILE A 556 7.19 30.10 2.08
C ILE A 556 8.31 29.95 3.13
N LYS A 557 9.61 30.03 2.71
CA LYS A 557 10.76 29.97 3.63
C LYS A 557 10.76 31.14 4.62
N LEU A 558 10.45 32.34 4.15
CA LEU A 558 10.34 33.53 5.00
C LEU A 558 9.16 33.43 5.97
N ASP A 559 8.02 32.87 5.56
CA ASP A 559 6.87 32.63 6.43
C ASP A 559 7.19 31.63 7.55
N LYS A 560 7.90 30.53 7.22
CA LYS A 560 8.35 29.55 8.22
C LYS A 560 9.31 30.20 9.21
N ARG A 561 10.31 30.94 8.73
CA ARG A 561 11.29 31.61 9.59
C ARG A 561 10.66 32.68 10.48
N GLN A 562 9.69 33.44 9.96
CA GLN A 562 8.93 34.40 10.75
C GLN A 562 8.18 33.75 11.92
N LYS A 563 7.55 32.59 11.70
CA LYS A 563 6.85 31.85 12.76
C LYS A 563 7.82 31.31 13.82
N GLU A 564 8.97 30.78 13.37
CA GLU A 564 10.02 30.30 14.28
C GLU A 564 10.53 31.44 15.17
N ILE A 565 10.86 32.60 14.60
CA ILE A 565 11.34 33.77 15.34
C ILE A 565 10.28 34.24 16.35
N LEU A 566 9.02 34.32 15.95
CA LEU A 566 7.93 34.69 16.86
C LEU A 566 7.79 33.69 18.03
N SER A 567 7.97 32.41 17.78
CA SER A 567 8.00 31.38 18.83
C SER A 567 9.22 31.54 19.75
N MET A 568 10.41 31.80 19.18
CA MET A 568 11.64 32.01 19.94
C MET A 568 11.55 33.28 20.82
N ILE A 569 11.03 34.39 20.30
CA ILE A 569 10.83 35.62 21.07
C ILE A 569 9.90 35.38 22.25
N SER A 570 8.91 34.51 22.12
CA SER A 570 7.96 34.19 23.20
C SER A 570 8.53 33.28 24.29
N SER A 571 9.63 32.56 24.02
CA SER A 571 10.26 31.62 24.95
C SER A 571 11.63 32.06 25.46
N GLU A 572 12.20 33.18 24.93
CA GLU A 572 13.56 33.65 25.26
C GLU A 572 13.52 34.67 26.40
N GLU A 573 14.31 34.42 27.43
CA GLU A 573 14.42 35.31 28.62
C GLU A 573 15.56 36.34 28.48
N ASN A 574 16.50 36.10 27.56
CA ASN A 574 17.66 37.00 27.37
C ASN A 574 17.30 38.19 26.46
N LYS A 575 17.35 39.41 27.01
CA LYS A 575 16.99 40.63 26.30
C LYS A 575 17.85 40.91 25.05
N GLU A 576 19.11 40.54 25.04
CA GLU A 576 20.02 40.80 23.93
C GLU A 576 19.73 39.89 22.72
N ASP A 577 19.36 38.63 22.97
CA ASP A 577 18.95 37.69 21.93
C ASP A 577 17.55 37.99 21.38
N VAL A 578 16.65 38.48 22.22
CA VAL A 578 15.33 39.00 21.80
C VAL A 578 15.47 40.20 20.86
N GLU A 579 16.42 41.12 21.09
CA GLU A 579 16.65 42.27 20.22
C GLU A 579 17.19 41.86 18.84
N LYS A 580 18.11 40.89 18.79
CA LYS A 580 18.61 40.30 17.54
C LYS A 580 17.49 39.63 16.74
N LEU A 581 16.63 38.86 17.41
CA LEU A 581 15.49 38.19 16.78
C LEU A 581 14.46 39.18 16.21
N LYS A 582 14.23 40.32 16.91
CA LYS A 582 13.37 41.40 16.43
C LYS A 582 13.93 42.09 15.20
N GLU A 583 15.26 42.29 15.13
CA GLU A 583 15.92 42.87 13.97
C GLU A 583 15.85 41.93 12.76
N GLU A 584 16.06 40.61 12.96
CA GLU A 584 15.85 39.61 11.94
C GLU A 584 14.40 39.60 11.43
N LEU A 585 13.41 39.67 12.33
CA LEU A 585 12.00 39.77 12.00
C LEU A 585 11.67 41.00 11.15
N LYS A 586 12.25 42.14 11.48
CA LYS A 586 12.10 43.39 10.72
C LYS A 586 12.65 43.24 9.30
N ASN A 587 13.81 42.64 9.16
CA ASN A 587 14.44 42.37 7.85
C ASN A 587 13.60 41.42 7.00
N ILE A 588 13.02 40.38 7.59
CA ILE A 588 12.09 39.47 6.92
C ILE A 588 10.86 40.22 6.40
N LEU A 589 10.27 41.09 7.23
CA LEU A 589 9.07 41.87 6.84
C LEU A 589 9.37 42.87 5.70
N ILE A 590 10.57 43.48 5.70
CA ILE A 590 11.01 44.35 4.60
C ILE A 590 11.16 43.54 3.32
N ARG A 591 11.82 42.38 3.39
CA ARG A 591 12.07 41.50 2.24
C ARG A 591 10.74 40.98 1.64
N LYS A 592 9.75 40.67 2.48
CA LYS A 592 8.41 40.28 2.02
C LYS A 592 7.65 41.40 1.32
N LYS A 593 7.87 42.66 1.69
CA LYS A 593 7.24 43.80 1.00
C LYS A 593 7.86 44.12 -0.34
N SER A 594 9.11 43.69 -0.58
CA SER A 594 9.86 43.92 -1.84
C SER A 594 9.71 42.78 -2.86
N MET A 595 9.10 41.67 -2.49
CA MET A 595 8.79 40.51 -3.36
C MET A 595 7.46 40.70 -4.11
#